data_9daf622fcb82d21e2bca1115a11eb37d
#
_entry.id   9daf622fcb82d21e2bca1115a11eb37d
#
_cell.length_a   1.000
_cell.length_b   1.000
_cell.length_c   1.000
_cell.angle_alpha   90.00
_cell.angle_beta   90.00
_cell.angle_gamma   90.00
#
_symmetry.space_group_name_H-M   'P 1'
#
loop_
_entity.id
_entity.type
_entity.pdbx_description
1 polymer ?
#
loop_
_entity_poly.entity_id
_entity_poly.type
_entity_poly.pdbx_seq_one_letter_code
_entity_poly.pdbx_strand_id
1 'polypeptide(L)'
;FRHLTSNLRRFASQSSSVGFIGLGNMGQNMARSLLDKGHSLVVYDVFPEAMSQLLDAGALIAQNPSEVAERCSTIITMLPSSPHVQDVYTSENGIFQQVKPDTILIDSSTIDPSVTRELAIMAEKRRALFFDAPVSGGVTSAKNGTLTFMVGGSTTKFDAVKSILLCMGENVVHCGGVGTGQAAKICNNMALAISMIGTSEAMNLGIRLGLDPKMMGKLLNMSSGRSWASEVYNPVPGVLPDVPASNDYQGGFGTALMAKDLGLAQLAATKTSSPTPLGSLAHQIYRIMSNSGFPHRDFSSVFLYLQEGHTFSGKK
;
A
#
# COMPACT_ATOMS: atom_id res chain seq x y z
N PHE A 1 -13.46 -47.65 34.32
CA PHE A 1 -13.24 -46.17 34.54
C PHE A 1 -11.91 -45.73 33.92
N ARG A 2 -11.67 -45.85 32.61
CA ARG A 2 -10.53 -45.26 31.89
C ARG A 2 -10.78 -45.20 30.39
N HIS A 3 -11.92 -44.69 29.92
CA HIS A 3 -12.17 -44.45 28.47
C HIS A 3 -13.14 -43.28 28.19
N LEU A 4 -13.12 -42.21 28.97
CA LEU A 4 -14.05 -41.08 28.80
C LEU A 4 -13.36 -39.68 28.78
N THR A 5 -12.03 -39.60 28.55
CA THR A 5 -11.33 -38.29 28.57
C THR A 5 -10.65 -37.90 27.24
N SER A 6 -10.91 -38.60 26.14
CA SER A 6 -10.24 -38.31 24.84
C SER A 6 -11.09 -37.49 23.82
N ASN A 7 -12.35 -37.13 24.12
CA ASN A 7 -13.25 -36.47 23.17
C ASN A 7 -13.61 -35.01 23.47
N LEU A 8 -12.98 -34.35 24.45
CA LEU A 8 -13.28 -32.99 24.81
C LEU A 8 -12.32 -31.92 24.25
N ARG A 9 -11.45 -32.28 23.29
CA ARG A 9 -10.54 -31.31 22.62
C ARG A 9 -10.91 -31.01 21.16
N ARG A 10 -12.13 -31.26 20.71
CA ARG A 10 -12.56 -31.07 19.31
C ARG A 10 -13.61 -30.00 19.07
N PHE A 11 -13.89 -29.14 20.04
CA PHE A 11 -14.71 -27.93 19.88
C PHE A 11 -13.94 -26.68 20.32
N ALA A 12 -12.65 -26.54 19.91
CA ALA A 12 -12.10 -25.22 19.71
C ALA A 12 -12.86 -24.64 18.51
N SER A 13 -13.58 -23.53 18.72
CA SER A 13 -14.21 -22.75 17.66
C SER A 13 -13.25 -22.71 16.46
N GLN A 14 -13.67 -23.17 15.29
CA GLN A 14 -12.94 -22.91 14.05
C GLN A 14 -12.98 -21.41 13.85
N SER A 15 -11.98 -20.71 14.38
CA SER A 15 -11.68 -19.35 13.92
C SER A 15 -11.43 -19.51 12.43
N SER A 16 -12.31 -18.93 11.60
CA SER A 16 -12.16 -18.99 10.15
C SER A 16 -10.77 -18.44 9.80
N SER A 17 -9.97 -19.25 9.11
CA SER A 17 -8.63 -18.83 8.65
C SER A 17 -8.76 -17.62 7.74
N VAL A 18 -7.81 -16.69 7.83
CA VAL A 18 -7.69 -15.55 6.94
C VAL A 18 -6.75 -15.92 5.80
N GLY A 19 -7.18 -15.70 4.56
CA GLY A 19 -6.34 -15.82 3.39
C GLY A 19 -5.50 -14.55 3.20
N PHE A 20 -4.22 -14.68 2.87
CA PHE A 20 -3.39 -13.55 2.51
C PHE A 20 -2.59 -13.83 1.22
N ILE A 21 -2.78 -13.00 0.21
CA ILE A 21 -2.18 -13.18 -1.11
C ILE A 21 -1.34 -11.96 -1.47
N GLY A 22 -0.06 -12.23 -1.82
CA GLY A 22 0.94 -11.20 -2.10
C GLY A 22 1.77 -10.87 -0.86
N LEU A 23 2.98 -11.43 -0.79
CA LEU A 23 3.88 -11.39 0.35
C LEU A 23 5.17 -10.60 0.07
N GLY A 24 5.06 -9.58 -0.77
CA GLY A 24 6.14 -8.62 -0.97
C GLY A 24 6.42 -7.78 0.29
N ASN A 25 7.22 -6.73 0.16
CA ASN A 25 7.69 -5.89 1.28
C ASN A 25 6.59 -5.40 2.24
N MET A 26 5.39 -5.15 1.73
CA MET A 26 4.24 -4.75 2.54
C MET A 26 3.48 -5.96 3.07
N GLY A 27 3.06 -6.87 2.16
CA GLY A 27 2.17 -7.97 2.49
C GLY A 27 2.76 -8.94 3.50
N GLN A 28 4.06 -9.23 3.45
CA GLN A 28 4.74 -10.09 4.42
C GLN A 28 4.62 -9.53 5.86
N ASN A 29 4.86 -8.23 6.02
CA ASN A 29 4.74 -7.58 7.33
C ASN A 29 3.28 -7.51 7.81
N MET A 30 2.33 -7.25 6.91
CA MET A 30 0.90 -7.25 7.21
C MET A 30 0.41 -8.64 7.64
N ALA A 31 0.78 -9.69 6.89
CA ALA A 31 0.46 -11.07 7.24
C ALA A 31 1.10 -11.47 8.57
N ARG A 32 2.32 -11.07 8.84
CA ARG A 32 2.99 -11.29 10.13
C ARG A 32 2.23 -10.66 11.28
N SER A 33 1.76 -9.42 11.13
CA SER A 33 0.96 -8.73 12.15
C SER A 33 -0.33 -9.49 12.49
N LEU A 34 -0.98 -10.12 11.49
CA LEU A 34 -2.16 -10.97 11.72
C LEU A 34 -1.83 -12.23 12.51
N LEU A 35 -0.70 -12.92 12.20
CA LEU A 35 -0.23 -14.07 12.97
C LEU A 35 0.07 -13.69 14.42
N ASP A 36 0.78 -12.59 14.63
CA ASP A 36 1.15 -12.09 15.97
C ASP A 36 -0.08 -11.69 16.82
N LYS A 37 -1.21 -11.39 16.16
CA LYS A 37 -2.53 -11.16 16.80
C LYS A 37 -3.37 -12.42 16.95
N GLY A 38 -2.81 -13.60 16.62
CA GLY A 38 -3.43 -14.91 16.84
C GLY A 38 -4.37 -15.39 15.74
N HIS A 39 -4.37 -14.77 14.57
CA HIS A 39 -5.12 -15.26 13.42
C HIS A 39 -4.44 -16.46 12.77
N SER A 40 -5.21 -17.49 12.40
CA SER A 40 -4.74 -18.57 11.54
C SER A 40 -4.69 -18.09 10.10
N LEU A 41 -3.56 -18.25 9.41
CA LEU A 41 -3.41 -17.77 8.02
C LEU A 41 -3.25 -18.93 7.03
N VAL A 42 -3.81 -18.72 5.84
CA VAL A 42 -3.49 -19.43 4.60
C VAL A 42 -2.89 -18.43 3.64
N VAL A 43 -1.63 -18.64 3.24
CA VAL A 43 -0.88 -17.64 2.47
C VAL A 43 -0.52 -18.15 1.07
N TYR A 44 -0.42 -17.21 0.11
CA TYR A 44 0.04 -17.50 -1.23
C TYR A 44 0.85 -16.33 -1.80
N ASP A 45 1.94 -16.65 -2.47
CA ASP A 45 2.71 -15.75 -3.33
C ASP A 45 3.24 -16.55 -4.53
N VAL A 46 3.48 -15.87 -5.65
CA VAL A 46 4.10 -16.48 -6.85
C VAL A 46 5.56 -16.85 -6.62
N PHE A 47 6.22 -16.25 -5.63
CA PHE A 47 7.57 -16.56 -5.20
C PHE A 47 7.55 -17.46 -3.95
N PRO A 48 7.89 -18.75 -4.06
CA PRO A 48 7.83 -19.70 -2.94
C PRO A 48 8.65 -19.25 -1.71
N GLU A 49 9.78 -18.59 -1.92
CA GLU A 49 10.65 -18.06 -0.88
C GLU A 49 9.99 -16.98 -0.02
N ALA A 50 9.04 -16.22 -0.57
CA ALA A 50 8.28 -15.24 0.19
C ALA A 50 7.35 -15.87 1.23
N MET A 51 6.94 -17.11 1.02
CA MET A 51 6.06 -17.85 1.92
C MET A 51 6.79 -18.52 3.09
N SER A 52 8.10 -18.82 2.95
CA SER A 52 8.87 -19.63 3.89
C SER A 52 8.88 -19.07 5.32
N GLN A 53 9.10 -17.76 5.46
CA GLN A 53 9.14 -17.10 6.78
C GLN A 53 7.79 -17.13 7.51
N LEU A 54 6.68 -17.10 6.77
CA LEU A 54 5.35 -17.18 7.36
C LEU A 54 4.97 -18.64 7.67
N LEU A 55 5.45 -19.59 6.89
CA LEU A 55 5.33 -21.02 7.21
C LEU A 55 6.01 -21.35 8.55
N ASP A 56 7.24 -20.87 8.75
CA ASP A 56 7.97 -21.03 10.02
C ASP A 56 7.25 -20.37 11.20
N ALA A 57 6.47 -19.31 10.92
CA ALA A 57 5.64 -18.64 11.90
C ALA A 57 4.25 -19.29 12.13
N GLY A 58 3.95 -20.40 11.44
CA GLY A 58 2.73 -21.20 11.63
C GLY A 58 1.61 -20.94 10.63
N ALA A 59 1.85 -20.17 9.55
CA ALA A 59 0.91 -20.06 8.45
C ALA A 59 0.85 -21.36 7.62
N LEU A 60 -0.28 -21.58 6.97
CA LEU A 60 -0.44 -22.66 5.98
C LEU A 60 -0.20 -22.11 4.58
N ILE A 61 0.48 -22.85 3.72
CA ILE A 61 0.70 -22.46 2.32
C ILE A 61 -0.42 -23.03 1.45
N ALA A 62 -0.89 -22.22 0.50
CA ALA A 62 -1.72 -22.65 -0.62
C ALA A 62 -0.90 -22.70 -1.91
N GLN A 63 -1.34 -23.47 -2.88
CA GLN A 63 -0.67 -23.65 -4.17
C GLN A 63 -1.08 -22.58 -5.20
N ASN A 64 -2.25 -21.95 -4.99
CA ASN A 64 -2.80 -20.91 -5.86
C ASN A 64 -3.89 -20.09 -5.13
N PRO A 65 -4.34 -18.95 -5.70
CA PRO A 65 -5.38 -18.10 -5.11
C PRO A 65 -6.74 -18.81 -4.92
N SER A 66 -7.08 -19.75 -5.80
CA SER A 66 -8.32 -20.53 -5.73
C SER A 66 -8.35 -21.42 -4.48
N GLU A 67 -7.23 -22.07 -4.13
CA GLU A 67 -7.11 -22.85 -2.89
C GLU A 67 -7.24 -21.97 -1.64
N VAL A 68 -6.71 -20.74 -1.67
CA VAL A 68 -6.94 -19.79 -0.57
C VAL A 68 -8.44 -19.51 -0.42
N ALA A 69 -9.15 -19.28 -1.53
CA ALA A 69 -10.58 -18.98 -1.53
C ALA A 69 -11.43 -20.18 -1.06
N GLU A 70 -11.02 -21.39 -1.36
CA GLU A 70 -11.68 -22.60 -0.86
C GLU A 70 -11.61 -22.73 0.67
N ARG A 71 -10.49 -22.28 1.27
CA ARG A 71 -10.16 -22.52 2.69
C ARG A 71 -10.51 -21.38 3.60
N CYS A 72 -10.74 -20.16 3.06
CA CYS A 72 -10.86 -18.93 3.85
C CYS A 72 -12.18 -18.21 3.57
N SER A 73 -12.77 -17.60 4.63
CA SER A 73 -13.95 -16.75 4.54
C SER A 73 -13.61 -15.25 4.54
N THR A 74 -12.36 -14.90 4.79
CA THR A 74 -11.82 -13.54 4.63
C THR A 74 -10.50 -13.64 3.89
N ILE A 75 -10.34 -12.87 2.82
CA ILE A 75 -9.14 -12.90 1.97
C ILE A 75 -8.64 -11.48 1.79
N ILE A 76 -7.36 -11.27 2.05
CA ILE A 76 -6.67 -9.99 1.86
C ILE A 76 -5.67 -10.15 0.71
N THR A 77 -5.67 -9.19 -0.22
CA THR A 77 -4.69 -9.12 -1.31
C THR A 77 -3.84 -7.87 -1.18
N MET A 78 -2.52 -8.00 -1.43
CA MET A 78 -1.56 -6.89 -1.43
C MET A 78 -0.58 -7.05 -2.59
N LEU A 79 -0.92 -6.52 -3.74
CA LEU A 79 -0.32 -6.81 -5.05
C LEU A 79 0.22 -5.54 -5.72
N PRO A 80 1.16 -5.67 -6.66
CA PRO A 80 1.88 -4.52 -7.23
C PRO A 80 1.02 -3.55 -8.06
N SER A 81 0.04 -4.06 -8.84
CA SER A 81 -0.71 -3.25 -9.82
C SER A 81 -2.03 -3.90 -10.23
N SER A 82 -2.87 -3.13 -10.96
CA SER A 82 -4.18 -3.58 -11.44
C SER A 82 -4.16 -4.91 -12.21
N PRO A 83 -3.23 -5.15 -13.17
CA PRO A 83 -3.17 -6.44 -13.85
C PRO A 83 -2.93 -7.63 -12.92
N HIS A 84 -2.06 -7.49 -11.90
CA HIS A 84 -1.81 -8.56 -10.93
C HIS A 84 -3.05 -8.84 -10.08
N VAL A 85 -3.78 -7.80 -9.67
CA VAL A 85 -5.03 -7.99 -8.93
C VAL A 85 -6.07 -8.68 -9.81
N GLN A 86 -6.26 -8.22 -11.05
CA GLN A 86 -7.18 -8.87 -11.99
C GLN A 86 -6.83 -10.36 -12.18
N ASP A 87 -5.56 -10.70 -12.39
CA ASP A 87 -5.11 -12.08 -12.56
C ASP A 87 -5.40 -12.94 -11.33
N VAL A 88 -5.02 -12.48 -10.13
CA VAL A 88 -5.27 -13.20 -8.87
C VAL A 88 -6.76 -13.44 -8.62
N TYR A 89 -7.63 -12.53 -9.05
CA TYR A 89 -9.08 -12.70 -8.86
C TYR A 89 -9.74 -13.52 -9.97
N THR A 90 -9.32 -13.38 -11.25
CA THR A 90 -10.12 -13.83 -12.40
C THR A 90 -9.50 -14.96 -13.22
N SER A 91 -8.21 -15.29 -13.04
CA SER A 91 -7.55 -16.37 -13.79
C SER A 91 -8.16 -17.75 -13.49
N GLU A 92 -7.76 -18.77 -14.22
CA GLU A 92 -8.22 -20.17 -14.05
C GLU A 92 -7.99 -20.72 -12.63
N ASN A 93 -6.94 -20.25 -11.95
CA ASN A 93 -6.65 -20.57 -10.55
C ASN A 93 -6.90 -19.38 -9.61
N GLY A 94 -7.72 -18.41 -10.06
CA GLY A 94 -8.04 -17.21 -9.31
C GLY A 94 -9.08 -17.40 -8.20
N ILE A 95 -9.18 -16.41 -7.32
CA ILE A 95 -10.09 -16.40 -6.18
C ILE A 95 -11.53 -16.72 -6.59
N PHE A 96 -12.01 -16.15 -7.72
CA PHE A 96 -13.40 -16.28 -8.15
C PHE A 96 -13.81 -17.68 -8.61
N GLN A 97 -12.87 -18.61 -8.72
CA GLN A 97 -13.17 -20.01 -9.06
C GLN A 97 -13.75 -20.78 -7.85
N GLN A 98 -13.33 -20.44 -6.61
CA GLN A 98 -13.70 -21.18 -5.40
C GLN A 98 -14.23 -20.27 -4.28
N VAL A 99 -14.41 -18.97 -4.54
CA VAL A 99 -14.96 -18.05 -3.53
C VAL A 99 -16.38 -18.47 -3.13
N LYS A 100 -16.63 -18.51 -1.82
CA LYS A 100 -17.92 -18.91 -1.24
C LYS A 100 -18.81 -17.70 -1.03
N PRO A 101 -20.14 -17.90 -0.96
CA PRO A 101 -21.04 -16.85 -0.50
C PRO A 101 -20.62 -16.32 0.88
N ASP A 102 -20.86 -15.03 1.10
CA ASP A 102 -20.53 -14.28 2.32
C ASP A 102 -19.02 -14.15 2.61
N THR A 103 -18.12 -14.62 1.70
CA THR A 103 -16.69 -14.36 1.81
C THR A 103 -16.42 -12.86 1.72
N ILE A 104 -15.57 -12.36 2.62
CA ILE A 104 -15.09 -10.98 2.64
C ILE A 104 -13.77 -10.91 1.87
N LEU A 105 -13.74 -10.15 0.79
CA LEU A 105 -12.58 -9.89 -0.05
C LEU A 105 -12.10 -8.48 0.22
N ILE A 106 -10.83 -8.32 0.60
CA ILE A 106 -10.21 -7.03 0.96
C ILE A 106 -8.99 -6.84 0.07
N ASP A 107 -9.06 -5.92 -0.89
CA ASP A 107 -7.89 -5.57 -1.69
C ASP A 107 -7.17 -4.35 -1.11
N SER A 108 -5.99 -4.57 -0.54
CA SER A 108 -5.12 -3.52 0.01
C SER A 108 -4.11 -2.98 -1.01
N SER A 109 -4.16 -3.45 -2.25
CA SER A 109 -3.33 -2.96 -3.34
C SER A 109 -3.73 -1.54 -3.74
N THR A 110 -2.81 -0.76 -4.31
CA THR A 110 -3.14 0.54 -4.91
C THR A 110 -3.31 0.35 -6.41
N ILE A 111 -4.57 0.38 -6.87
CA ILE A 111 -5.00 0.07 -8.25
C ILE A 111 -6.02 1.11 -8.78
N ASP A 112 -6.37 0.99 -10.07
CA ASP A 112 -7.41 1.82 -10.69
C ASP A 112 -8.76 1.60 -9.99
N PRO A 113 -9.44 2.67 -9.54
CA PRO A 113 -10.78 2.56 -8.95
C PRO A 113 -11.83 1.91 -9.89
N SER A 114 -11.64 1.94 -11.21
CA SER A 114 -12.56 1.27 -12.14
C SER A 114 -12.40 -0.26 -12.09
N VAL A 115 -11.15 -0.74 -12.03
CA VAL A 115 -10.85 -2.17 -11.85
C VAL A 115 -11.43 -2.69 -10.53
N THR A 116 -11.27 -1.92 -9.46
CA THR A 116 -11.88 -2.23 -8.17
C THR A 116 -13.40 -2.42 -8.29
N ARG A 117 -14.10 -1.51 -8.97
CA ARG A 117 -15.56 -1.61 -9.17
C ARG A 117 -15.97 -2.80 -10.04
N GLU A 118 -15.20 -3.11 -11.07
CA GLU A 118 -15.43 -4.30 -11.90
C GLU A 118 -15.30 -5.60 -11.08
N LEU A 119 -14.26 -5.72 -10.28
CA LEU A 119 -14.05 -6.87 -9.40
C LEU A 119 -15.17 -6.98 -8.34
N ALA A 120 -15.64 -5.87 -7.80
CA ALA A 120 -16.75 -5.86 -6.85
C ALA A 120 -18.06 -6.37 -7.47
N ILE A 121 -18.37 -5.99 -8.72
CA ILE A 121 -19.54 -6.52 -9.46
C ILE A 121 -19.40 -8.05 -9.66
N MET A 122 -18.18 -8.53 -9.95
CA MET A 122 -17.93 -9.96 -10.12
C MET A 122 -18.03 -10.73 -8.79
N ALA A 123 -17.62 -10.12 -7.68
CA ALA A 123 -17.76 -10.67 -6.33
C ALA A 123 -19.24 -10.75 -5.93
N GLU A 124 -20.04 -9.70 -6.17
CA GLU A 124 -21.47 -9.65 -5.88
C GLU A 124 -22.24 -10.77 -6.61
N LYS A 125 -21.93 -11.03 -7.89
CA LYS A 125 -22.51 -12.15 -8.64
C LYS A 125 -22.27 -13.52 -7.98
N ARG A 126 -21.21 -13.61 -7.16
CA ARG A 126 -20.86 -14.80 -6.38
C ARG A 126 -21.36 -14.72 -4.91
N ARG A 127 -22.12 -13.69 -4.59
CA ARG A 127 -22.58 -13.37 -3.23
C ARG A 127 -21.44 -13.17 -2.24
N ALA A 128 -20.28 -12.75 -2.70
CA ALA A 128 -19.16 -12.34 -1.87
C ALA A 128 -19.14 -10.82 -1.71
N LEU A 129 -18.52 -10.35 -0.63
CA LEU A 129 -18.38 -8.93 -0.29
C LEU A 129 -17.01 -8.43 -0.71
N PHE A 130 -16.93 -7.30 -1.39
CA PHE A 130 -15.67 -6.71 -1.82
C PHE A 130 -15.44 -5.36 -1.15
N PHE A 131 -14.21 -5.18 -0.65
CA PHE A 131 -13.72 -3.93 -0.06
C PHE A 131 -12.38 -3.58 -0.69
N ASP A 132 -12.21 -2.34 -1.09
CA ASP A 132 -10.89 -1.77 -1.36
C ASP A 132 -10.35 -1.10 -0.11
N ALA A 133 -9.13 -1.42 0.27
CA ALA A 133 -8.52 -0.95 1.50
C ALA A 133 -7.03 -0.61 1.31
N PRO A 134 -6.67 0.25 0.33
CA PRO A 134 -5.30 0.67 0.15
C PRO A 134 -4.75 1.34 1.41
N VAL A 135 -3.42 1.25 1.57
CA VAL A 135 -2.72 1.62 2.79
C VAL A 135 -1.78 2.82 2.61
N SER A 136 -1.55 3.53 3.69
CA SER A 136 -0.51 4.55 3.82
C SER A 136 0.35 4.28 5.06
N GLY A 137 1.68 4.59 5.00
CA GLY A 137 2.65 4.40 6.09
C GLY A 137 3.96 3.72 5.67
N GLY A 138 3.96 3.04 4.53
CA GLY A 138 5.14 2.34 4.00
C GLY A 138 5.52 1.10 4.81
N VAL A 139 6.70 0.53 4.51
CA VAL A 139 7.17 -0.75 5.07
C VAL A 139 7.36 -0.67 6.58
N THR A 140 7.85 0.44 7.10
CA THR A 140 8.04 0.65 8.55
C THR A 140 6.71 0.57 9.30
N SER A 141 5.66 1.25 8.82
CA SER A 141 4.33 1.18 9.44
C SER A 141 3.70 -0.21 9.29
N ALA A 142 3.94 -0.90 8.17
CA ALA A 142 3.48 -2.28 8.00
C ALA A 142 4.11 -3.21 9.04
N LYS A 143 5.42 -3.07 9.27
CA LYS A 143 6.17 -3.83 10.29
C LYS A 143 5.69 -3.53 11.72
N ASN A 144 5.35 -2.28 12.01
CA ASN A 144 4.94 -1.85 13.34
C ASN A 144 3.43 -2.01 13.59
N GLY A 145 2.64 -2.40 12.58
CA GLY A 145 1.18 -2.48 12.69
C GLY A 145 0.50 -1.11 12.81
N THR A 146 1.09 -0.06 12.26
CA THR A 146 0.61 1.34 12.36
C THR A 146 0.16 1.92 11.01
N LEU A 147 -0.28 1.06 10.09
CA LEU A 147 -0.80 1.49 8.79
C LEU A 147 -2.09 2.31 8.93
N THR A 148 -2.32 3.21 8.00
CA THR A 148 -3.62 3.85 7.78
C THR A 148 -4.30 3.20 6.58
N PHE A 149 -5.46 2.61 6.79
CA PHE A 149 -6.31 2.00 5.76
C PHE A 149 -7.39 2.98 5.31
N MET A 150 -7.54 3.13 4.01
CA MET A 150 -8.59 3.92 3.36
C MET A 150 -9.60 2.95 2.76
N VAL A 151 -10.76 2.76 3.40
CA VAL A 151 -11.66 1.64 3.06
C VAL A 151 -12.87 2.12 2.27
N GLY A 152 -13.05 1.55 1.07
CA GLY A 152 -14.27 1.65 0.28
C GLY A 152 -15.04 0.34 0.31
N GLY A 153 -16.36 0.40 0.50
CA GLY A 153 -17.22 -0.79 0.55
C GLY A 153 -18.51 -0.58 1.34
N SER A 154 -19.18 -1.69 1.63
CA SER A 154 -20.47 -1.67 2.35
C SER A 154 -20.34 -1.11 3.77
N THR A 155 -21.10 -0.06 4.08
CA THR A 155 -21.18 0.52 5.43
C THR A 155 -21.68 -0.48 6.47
N THR A 156 -22.63 -1.33 6.11
CA THR A 156 -23.24 -2.29 7.04
C THR A 156 -22.31 -3.44 7.44
N LYS A 157 -21.27 -3.69 6.64
CA LYS A 157 -20.26 -4.74 6.90
C LYS A 157 -18.89 -4.16 7.27
N PHE A 158 -18.77 -2.84 7.36
CA PHE A 158 -17.52 -2.16 7.63
C PHE A 158 -16.87 -2.56 8.97
N ASP A 159 -17.65 -2.72 10.04
CA ASP A 159 -17.11 -3.06 11.35
C ASP A 159 -16.39 -4.41 11.38
N ALA A 160 -16.89 -5.40 10.61
CA ALA A 160 -16.24 -6.69 10.48
C ALA A 160 -14.87 -6.56 9.77
N VAL A 161 -14.78 -5.72 8.73
CA VAL A 161 -13.54 -5.43 8.02
C VAL A 161 -12.59 -4.60 8.89
N LYS A 162 -13.11 -3.59 9.58
CA LYS A 162 -12.33 -2.73 10.48
C LYS A 162 -11.61 -3.52 11.55
N SER A 163 -12.26 -4.51 12.15
CA SER A 163 -11.66 -5.32 13.24
C SER A 163 -10.41 -6.07 12.77
N ILE A 164 -10.42 -6.62 11.56
CA ILE A 164 -9.26 -7.33 11.01
C ILE A 164 -8.15 -6.36 10.54
N LEU A 165 -8.52 -5.22 9.96
CA LEU A 165 -7.55 -4.22 9.51
C LEU A 165 -6.81 -3.56 10.68
N LEU A 166 -7.45 -3.39 11.84
CA LEU A 166 -6.82 -2.90 13.07
C LEU A 166 -5.75 -3.86 13.64
N CYS A 167 -5.67 -5.09 13.17
CA CYS A 167 -4.56 -5.97 13.49
C CYS A 167 -3.25 -5.56 12.77
N MET A 168 -3.36 -4.79 11.68
CA MET A 168 -2.24 -4.39 10.82
C MET A 168 -2.04 -2.88 10.76
N GLY A 169 -2.95 -2.10 11.31
CA GLY A 169 -2.92 -0.64 11.27
C GLY A 169 -3.53 0.01 12.49
N GLU A 170 -3.22 1.28 12.64
CA GLU A 170 -3.72 2.13 13.73
C GLU A 170 -5.00 2.88 13.32
N ASN A 171 -5.10 3.25 12.04
CA ASN A 171 -6.20 4.02 11.51
C ASN A 171 -6.93 3.25 10.41
N VAL A 172 -8.25 3.11 10.53
CA VAL A 172 -9.11 2.50 9.52
C VAL A 172 -10.28 3.44 9.24
N VAL A 173 -10.25 4.08 8.06
CA VAL A 173 -11.19 5.14 7.69
C VAL A 173 -12.13 4.63 6.60
N HIS A 174 -13.45 4.68 6.83
CA HIS A 174 -14.44 4.39 5.81
C HIS A 174 -14.62 5.60 4.89
N CYS A 175 -14.26 5.43 3.63
CA CYS A 175 -14.26 6.50 2.61
C CYS A 175 -15.57 6.56 1.79
N GLY A 176 -16.45 5.58 1.96
CA GLY A 176 -17.70 5.47 1.18
C GLY A 176 -17.84 4.13 0.47
N GLY A 177 -18.56 4.09 -0.65
CA GLY A 177 -18.78 2.88 -1.44
C GLY A 177 -17.50 2.32 -2.08
N VAL A 178 -17.60 1.17 -2.76
CA VAL A 178 -16.47 0.50 -3.43
C VAL A 178 -15.76 1.44 -4.42
N GLY A 179 -14.43 1.46 -4.36
CA GLY A 179 -13.54 2.30 -5.15
C GLY A 179 -13.22 3.65 -4.52
N THR A 180 -13.87 4.03 -3.41
CA THR A 180 -13.59 5.30 -2.74
C THR A 180 -12.32 5.26 -1.89
N GLY A 181 -11.93 4.09 -1.38
CA GLY A 181 -10.63 3.88 -0.75
C GLY A 181 -9.49 4.13 -1.73
N GLN A 182 -9.59 3.56 -2.95
CA GLN A 182 -8.63 3.82 -4.02
C GLN A 182 -8.60 5.30 -4.41
N ALA A 183 -9.77 5.92 -4.56
CA ALA A 183 -9.87 7.35 -4.86
C ALA A 183 -9.19 8.21 -3.78
N ALA A 184 -9.45 7.92 -2.50
CA ALA A 184 -8.79 8.61 -1.39
C ALA A 184 -7.26 8.43 -1.45
N LYS A 185 -6.78 7.19 -1.71
CA LYS A 185 -5.35 6.89 -1.79
C LYS A 185 -4.65 7.63 -2.92
N ILE A 186 -5.18 7.63 -4.15
CA ILE A 186 -4.53 8.30 -5.28
C ILE A 186 -4.55 9.83 -5.13
N CYS A 187 -5.62 10.40 -4.55
CA CYS A 187 -5.66 11.83 -4.23
C CYS A 187 -4.63 12.21 -3.15
N ASN A 188 -4.52 11.39 -2.08
CA ASN A 188 -3.51 11.59 -1.05
C ASN A 188 -2.09 11.54 -1.62
N ASN A 189 -1.79 10.55 -2.47
CA ASN A 189 -0.44 10.41 -3.03
C ASN A 189 -0.12 11.49 -4.07
N MET A 190 -1.11 12.00 -4.80
CA MET A 190 -0.93 13.18 -5.65
C MET A 190 -0.57 14.42 -4.83
N ALA A 191 -1.29 14.69 -3.73
CA ALA A 191 -0.98 15.78 -2.82
C ALA A 191 0.41 15.63 -2.19
N LEU A 192 0.76 14.40 -1.77
CA LEU A 192 2.07 14.05 -1.22
C LEU A 192 3.21 14.35 -2.22
N ALA A 193 3.07 13.92 -3.47
CA ALA A 193 4.08 14.13 -4.51
C ALA A 193 4.29 15.60 -4.82
N ILE A 194 3.21 16.39 -4.94
CA ILE A 194 3.27 17.83 -5.15
C ILE A 194 3.97 18.52 -3.99
N SER A 195 3.60 18.17 -2.75
CA SER A 195 4.22 18.73 -1.54
C SER A 195 5.71 18.39 -1.45
N MET A 196 6.10 17.18 -1.83
CA MET A 196 7.52 16.76 -1.83
C MET A 196 8.34 17.55 -2.84
N ILE A 197 7.83 17.73 -4.06
CA ILE A 197 8.50 18.56 -5.07
C ILE A 197 8.60 20.00 -4.59
N GLY A 198 7.50 20.58 -4.12
CA GLY A 198 7.51 21.97 -3.64
C GLY A 198 8.46 22.20 -2.45
N THR A 199 8.50 21.24 -1.51
CA THR A 199 9.47 21.27 -0.39
C THR A 199 10.89 21.19 -0.91
N SER A 200 11.16 20.29 -1.88
CA SER A 200 12.50 20.13 -2.48
C SER A 200 12.96 21.40 -3.22
N GLU A 201 12.09 22.02 -3.99
CA GLU A 201 12.37 23.29 -4.68
C GLU A 201 12.67 24.41 -3.68
N ALA A 202 11.84 24.57 -2.65
CA ALA A 202 12.02 25.61 -1.63
C ALA A 202 13.34 25.41 -0.86
N MET A 203 13.64 24.17 -0.45
CA MET A 203 14.88 23.85 0.24
C MET A 203 16.10 24.09 -0.65
N ASN A 204 16.08 23.63 -1.91
CA ASN A 204 17.17 23.85 -2.86
C ASN A 204 17.42 25.33 -3.14
N LEU A 205 16.37 26.13 -3.33
CA LEU A 205 16.49 27.57 -3.53
C LEU A 205 17.08 28.24 -2.28
N GLY A 206 16.57 27.91 -1.08
CA GLY A 206 17.07 28.45 0.18
C GLY A 206 18.56 28.18 0.39
N ILE A 207 19.00 26.96 0.14
CA ILE A 207 20.42 26.55 0.23
C ILE A 207 21.28 27.35 -0.78
N ARG A 208 20.83 27.50 -2.02
CA ARG A 208 21.53 28.32 -3.04
C ARG A 208 21.60 29.78 -2.70
N LEU A 209 20.65 30.31 -1.91
CA LEU A 209 20.65 31.65 -1.37
C LEU A 209 21.48 31.79 -0.07
N GLY A 210 22.15 30.73 0.37
CA GLY A 210 23.06 30.73 1.53
C GLY A 210 22.40 30.44 2.87
N LEU A 211 21.15 29.94 2.90
CA LEU A 211 20.49 29.53 4.14
C LEU A 211 21.00 28.16 4.62
N ASP A 212 21.18 28.02 5.93
CA ASP A 212 21.46 26.73 6.55
C ASP A 212 20.26 25.78 6.37
N PRO A 213 20.47 24.53 5.89
CA PRO A 213 19.39 23.62 5.59
C PRO A 213 18.50 23.28 6.81
N LYS A 214 19.09 23.10 7.99
CA LYS A 214 18.33 22.81 9.23
C LYS A 214 17.50 24.00 9.67
N MET A 215 18.08 25.19 9.59
CA MET A 215 17.35 26.42 9.88
C MET A 215 16.21 26.63 8.89
N MET A 216 16.43 26.42 7.59
CA MET A 216 15.38 26.54 6.56
C MET A 216 14.25 25.53 6.78
N GLY A 217 14.57 24.26 7.08
CA GLY A 217 13.57 23.22 7.42
C GLY A 217 12.75 23.62 8.65
N LYS A 218 13.39 24.15 9.71
CA LYS A 218 12.72 24.65 10.91
C LYS A 218 11.78 25.84 10.57
N LEU A 219 12.23 26.75 9.73
CA LEU A 219 11.43 27.93 9.32
C LEU A 219 10.16 27.51 8.54
N LEU A 220 10.28 26.57 7.59
CA LEU A 220 9.13 26.04 6.86
C LEU A 220 8.07 25.46 7.82
N ASN A 221 8.52 24.71 8.84
CA ASN A 221 7.63 24.03 9.78
C ASN A 221 7.00 24.99 10.82
N MET A 222 7.60 26.16 11.04
CA MET A 222 7.05 27.21 11.92
C MET A 222 6.12 28.19 11.17
N SER A 223 6.06 28.11 9.85
CA SER A 223 5.33 29.07 9.01
C SER A 223 4.37 28.36 8.04
N SER A 224 3.77 29.13 7.14
CA SER A 224 2.76 28.67 6.17
C SER A 224 3.25 27.66 5.13
N GLY A 225 4.56 27.46 5.01
CA GLY A 225 5.16 26.43 4.14
C GLY A 225 5.16 25.01 4.74
N ARG A 226 4.62 24.83 5.95
CA ARG A 226 4.56 23.51 6.62
C ARG A 226 3.77 22.51 5.80
N SER A 227 4.35 21.32 5.64
CA SER A 227 3.72 20.16 5.04
C SER A 227 4.25 18.88 5.70
N TRP A 228 3.61 17.72 5.45
CA TRP A 228 4.16 16.43 5.89
C TRP A 228 5.57 16.21 5.34
N ALA A 229 5.81 16.60 4.06
CA ALA A 229 7.12 16.48 3.45
C ALA A 229 8.19 17.33 4.13
N SER A 230 7.85 18.55 4.59
CA SER A 230 8.82 19.40 5.28
C SER A 230 9.08 19.00 6.75
N GLU A 231 8.02 18.52 7.45
CA GLU A 231 8.05 18.31 8.90
C GLU A 231 8.53 16.90 9.29
N VAL A 232 8.06 15.88 8.59
CA VAL A 232 8.24 14.46 8.98
C VAL A 232 9.14 13.72 8.00
N TYR A 233 9.32 14.24 6.78
CA TYR A 233 10.00 13.52 5.70
C TYR A 233 10.87 14.43 4.84
N ASN A 234 11.60 15.37 5.46
CA ASN A 234 12.36 16.38 4.74
C ASN A 234 13.34 15.73 3.74
N PRO A 235 13.33 16.18 2.45
CA PRO A 235 14.11 15.56 1.39
C PRO A 235 15.61 15.89 1.42
N VAL A 236 16.04 16.80 2.30
CA VAL A 236 17.45 17.22 2.38
C VAL A 236 18.21 16.37 3.38
N PRO A 237 19.33 15.74 2.97
CA PRO A 237 20.16 14.95 3.85
C PRO A 237 20.58 15.71 5.11
N GLY A 238 20.48 15.07 6.28
CA GLY A 238 20.93 15.62 7.56
C GLY A 238 19.99 16.66 8.20
N VAL A 239 18.87 17.04 7.57
CA VAL A 239 17.84 17.88 8.20
C VAL A 239 17.05 17.09 9.23
N LEU A 240 16.61 15.88 8.89
CA LEU A 240 15.99 14.91 9.78
C LEU A 240 16.82 13.61 9.82
N PRO A 241 17.02 12.97 11.00
CA PRO A 241 17.93 11.82 11.11
C PRO A 241 17.37 10.52 10.50
N ASP A 242 16.10 10.20 10.75
CA ASP A 242 15.51 8.88 10.52
C ASP A 242 14.62 8.84 9.25
N VAL A 243 15.04 9.53 8.21
CA VAL A 243 14.33 9.59 6.92
C VAL A 243 15.22 9.05 5.79
N PRO A 244 14.64 8.52 4.70
CA PRO A 244 15.42 8.00 3.57
C PRO A 244 16.45 8.99 3.01
N ALA A 245 16.14 10.28 2.97
CA ALA A 245 17.07 11.32 2.54
C ALA A 245 18.40 11.31 3.32
N SER A 246 18.38 10.93 4.60
CA SER A 246 19.58 10.82 5.45
C SER A 246 20.24 9.43 5.38
N ASN A 247 19.72 8.51 4.56
CA ASN A 247 20.23 7.17 4.30
C ASN A 247 20.42 6.93 2.79
N ASP A 248 21.05 7.85 2.08
CA ASP A 248 21.24 7.83 0.61
C ASP A 248 19.94 7.50 -0.17
N TYR A 249 18.79 7.95 0.34
CA TYR A 249 17.45 7.72 -0.22
C TYR A 249 17.11 6.22 -0.37
N GLN A 250 17.67 5.38 0.49
CA GLN A 250 17.37 3.96 0.54
C GLN A 250 16.18 3.68 1.45
N GLY A 251 15.36 2.69 1.07
CA GLY A 251 14.14 2.36 1.79
C GLY A 251 12.97 3.29 1.41
N GLY A 252 12.02 3.46 2.35
CA GLY A 252 10.88 4.36 2.15
C GLY A 252 9.90 3.94 1.05
N PHE A 253 9.47 4.91 0.24
CA PHE A 253 8.52 4.74 -0.86
C PHE A 253 9.18 5.03 -2.21
N GLY A 254 9.39 4.00 -3.01
CA GLY A 254 10.18 4.08 -4.25
C GLY A 254 9.59 5.03 -5.30
N THR A 255 10.46 5.73 -6.01
CA THR A 255 10.13 6.65 -7.11
C THR A 255 9.24 6.01 -8.18
N ALA A 256 9.50 4.76 -8.55
CA ALA A 256 8.67 4.04 -9.52
C ALA A 256 7.23 3.79 -9.00
N LEU A 257 7.07 3.54 -7.71
CA LEU A 257 5.74 3.38 -7.10
C LEU A 257 5.00 4.72 -7.02
N MET A 258 5.70 5.81 -6.72
CA MET A 258 5.10 7.15 -6.78
C MET A 258 4.67 7.50 -8.21
N ALA A 259 5.50 7.23 -9.22
CA ALA A 259 5.13 7.42 -10.64
C ALA A 259 3.90 6.60 -11.03
N LYS A 260 3.81 5.34 -10.57
CA LYS A 260 2.62 4.48 -10.79
C LYS A 260 1.37 5.09 -10.17
N ASP A 261 1.42 5.51 -8.91
CA ASP A 261 0.27 6.05 -8.19
C ASP A 261 -0.20 7.38 -8.82
N LEU A 262 0.73 8.24 -9.23
CA LEU A 262 0.41 9.45 -9.99
C LEU A 262 -0.20 9.13 -11.36
N GLY A 263 0.24 8.06 -12.02
CA GLY A 263 -0.35 7.57 -13.26
C GLY A 263 -1.82 7.17 -13.08
N LEU A 264 -2.15 6.48 -11.98
CA LEU A 264 -3.53 6.16 -11.61
C LEU A 264 -4.35 7.43 -11.35
N ALA A 265 -3.77 8.43 -10.66
CA ALA A 265 -4.42 9.71 -10.42
C ALA A 265 -4.70 10.47 -11.74
N GLN A 266 -3.75 10.49 -12.69
CA GLN A 266 -3.95 11.14 -14.00
C GLN A 266 -5.02 10.41 -14.85
N LEU A 267 -5.05 9.08 -14.80
CA LEU A 267 -6.09 8.31 -15.48
C LEU A 267 -7.47 8.63 -14.91
N ALA A 268 -7.60 8.69 -13.59
CA ALA A 268 -8.84 9.07 -12.91
C ALA A 268 -9.23 10.52 -13.24
N ALA A 269 -8.28 11.45 -13.24
CA ALA A 269 -8.51 12.86 -13.59
C ALA A 269 -9.03 13.01 -15.01
N THR A 270 -8.47 12.25 -15.97
CA THR A 270 -8.95 12.22 -17.36
C THR A 270 -10.39 11.69 -17.45
N LYS A 271 -10.68 10.57 -16.79
CA LYS A 271 -12.02 9.96 -16.77
C LYS A 271 -13.10 10.87 -16.17
N THR A 272 -12.72 11.73 -15.23
CA THR A 272 -13.63 12.65 -14.52
C THR A 272 -13.56 14.08 -15.03
N SER A 273 -12.77 14.37 -16.06
CA SER A 273 -12.50 15.71 -16.59
C SER A 273 -12.02 16.71 -15.51
N SER A 274 -11.28 16.22 -14.51
CA SER A 274 -10.76 17.02 -13.42
C SER A 274 -9.42 17.67 -13.80
N PRO A 275 -9.26 19.02 -13.76
CA PRO A 275 -7.98 19.65 -14.01
C PRO A 275 -6.98 19.37 -12.89
N THR A 276 -5.81 18.81 -13.23
CA THR A 276 -4.74 18.50 -12.27
C THR A 276 -3.36 18.97 -12.79
N PRO A 277 -3.14 20.29 -13.05
CA PRO A 277 -1.91 20.76 -13.69
C PRO A 277 -0.66 20.41 -12.89
N LEU A 278 -0.65 20.62 -11.58
CA LEU A 278 0.49 20.25 -10.72
C LEU A 278 0.65 18.72 -10.60
N GLY A 279 -0.44 17.99 -10.50
CA GLY A 279 -0.42 16.52 -10.48
C GLY A 279 0.14 15.94 -11.78
N SER A 280 -0.21 16.54 -12.92
CA SER A 280 0.33 16.13 -14.24
C SER A 280 1.84 16.40 -14.32
N LEU A 281 2.30 17.56 -13.87
CA LEU A 281 3.73 17.92 -13.85
C LEU A 281 4.49 16.97 -12.90
N ALA A 282 3.99 16.76 -11.69
CA ALA A 282 4.58 15.85 -10.73
C ALA A 282 4.71 14.41 -11.31
N HIS A 283 3.68 13.94 -12.01
CA HIS A 283 3.72 12.63 -12.68
C HIS A 283 4.86 12.57 -13.71
N GLN A 284 5.03 13.60 -14.55
CA GLN A 284 6.12 13.61 -15.53
C GLN A 284 7.49 13.62 -14.87
N ILE A 285 7.68 14.42 -13.80
CA ILE A 285 8.94 14.46 -13.05
C ILE A 285 9.30 13.06 -12.53
N TYR A 286 8.40 12.38 -11.82
CA TYR A 286 8.67 11.04 -11.28
C TYR A 286 8.83 9.98 -12.36
N ARG A 287 8.15 10.09 -13.52
CA ARG A 287 8.39 9.22 -14.67
C ARG A 287 9.80 9.38 -15.25
N ILE A 288 10.26 10.63 -15.40
CA ILE A 288 11.62 10.90 -15.88
C ILE A 288 12.64 10.32 -14.89
N MET A 289 12.46 10.57 -13.60
CA MET A 289 13.35 10.03 -12.56
C MET A 289 13.41 8.49 -12.60
N SER A 290 12.27 7.83 -12.73
CA SER A 290 12.21 6.35 -12.83
C SER A 290 13.00 5.82 -14.01
N ASN A 291 13.03 6.54 -15.14
CA ASN A 291 13.77 6.16 -16.35
C ASN A 291 15.24 6.60 -16.33
N SER A 292 15.63 7.44 -15.36
CA SER A 292 16.97 8.05 -15.30
C SER A 292 17.82 7.54 -14.13
N GLY A 293 17.61 6.29 -13.68
CA GLY A 293 18.44 5.66 -12.65
C GLY A 293 17.93 5.81 -11.21
N PHE A 294 16.74 6.36 -10.99
CA PHE A 294 16.14 6.54 -9.66
C PHE A 294 14.97 5.58 -9.30
N PRO A 295 14.68 4.48 -10.04
CA PRO A 295 13.43 3.74 -9.84
C PRO A 295 13.28 3.16 -8.43
N HIS A 296 14.39 2.78 -7.81
CA HIS A 296 14.43 2.14 -6.49
C HIS A 296 14.76 3.10 -5.35
N ARG A 297 15.19 4.32 -5.65
CA ARG A 297 15.39 5.34 -4.62
C ARG A 297 14.04 5.83 -4.10
N ASP A 298 14.03 6.26 -2.85
CA ASP A 298 12.87 6.90 -2.24
C ASP A 298 12.41 8.13 -3.05
N PHE A 299 11.11 8.39 -3.10
CA PHE A 299 10.55 9.49 -3.87
C PHE A 299 11.06 10.88 -3.44
N SER A 300 11.58 11.01 -2.20
CA SER A 300 12.24 12.25 -1.75
C SER A 300 13.55 12.54 -2.48
N SER A 301 14.10 11.56 -3.22
CA SER A 301 15.27 11.76 -4.10
C SER A 301 15.02 12.77 -5.24
N VAL A 302 13.79 13.25 -5.41
CA VAL A 302 13.49 14.37 -6.28
C VAL A 302 14.30 15.62 -5.91
N PHE A 303 14.73 15.78 -4.66
CA PHE A 303 15.64 16.84 -4.24
C PHE A 303 17.01 16.72 -4.97
N LEU A 304 17.62 15.52 -5.04
CA LEU A 304 18.85 15.32 -5.80
C LEU A 304 18.67 15.63 -7.29
N TYR A 305 17.56 15.13 -7.85
CA TYR A 305 17.22 15.33 -9.25
C TYR A 305 17.13 16.84 -9.60
N LEU A 306 16.59 17.67 -8.70
CA LEU A 306 16.52 19.12 -8.86
C LEU A 306 17.87 19.82 -8.62
N GLN A 307 18.72 19.26 -7.74
CA GLN A 307 20.06 19.82 -7.47
C GLN A 307 21.00 19.64 -8.65
N GLU A 308 21.04 18.46 -9.24
CA GLU A 308 22.03 18.08 -10.25
C GLU A 308 21.81 18.76 -11.60
N GLY A 309 20.64 19.39 -11.80
CA GLY A 309 20.30 20.12 -13.04
C GLY A 309 20.73 19.34 -14.28
N HIS A 310 19.99 18.27 -14.63
CA HIS A 310 20.03 17.51 -15.88
C HIS A 310 21.40 17.36 -16.59
N THR A 311 22.45 17.05 -15.88
CA THR A 311 23.63 16.50 -16.55
C THR A 311 23.32 15.02 -16.87
N PHE A 312 22.73 14.79 -18.05
CA PHE A 312 22.70 13.48 -18.68
C PHE A 312 24.15 13.06 -18.95
N SER A 313 24.88 12.65 -17.92
CA SER A 313 26.14 11.93 -18.14
C SER A 313 25.74 10.50 -18.51
N GLY A 314 25.52 10.27 -19.80
CA GLY A 314 25.48 8.94 -20.39
C GLY A 314 26.85 8.29 -20.17
N LYS A 315 27.05 7.65 -19.01
CA LYS A 315 28.03 6.61 -18.88
C LYS A 315 27.32 5.28 -19.19
N LYS A 316 27.65 4.77 -20.38
CA LYS A 316 27.36 3.41 -20.85
C LYS A 316 27.88 2.37 -19.88
#